data_ce78b2a507031929da98a15943b75826
#
_entry.id   ce78b2a507031929da98a15943b75826
#
_cell.length_a   1.000
_cell.length_b   1.000
_cell.length_c   1.000
_cell.angle_alpha   90.00
_cell.angle_beta   90.00
_cell.angle_gamma   90.00
#
_symmetry.space_group_name_H-M   'P 1'
#
loop_
_entity.id
_entity.type
_entity.pdbx_description
1 polymer ?
#
loop_
_entity_poly.entity_id
_entity_poly.type
_entity_poly.pdbx_seq_one_letter_code
_entity_poly.pdbx_strand_id
1 'polypeptide(L)'
;RRQRQMCIRDSAKEAQLVEKYESLYNGAVINTGEKRLVLHQLTRGQLGGKVEADGVDKREFYVTQQKRIAEFANQVHAGEITNAAGEKFTTVVQIGIGGSDLGPRAMYLAMENWAKKNGAFKMEAKFISNVDPDDAAAVLNSIDVAHSIFVLVSKSGTTLETLTNESFVKDALKKAGLDASKHMIAVTSETSPLAKSDDYLAAFFMDDYIGGRYSSTSAVGGAVLSLAFGADVFAQFLKGAAEEDQLAKEKELAKNPAMLDALIGVYERNVLGYPDTAVLPYSQALSRFPAHLQQLDMESNGKSVNRFGEPVDYVTGPVIFGEPG
;
A
#
# COMPACT_ATOMS: atom_id res chain seq x y z
N ARG A 1 0.23 18.70 32.61
CA ARG A 1 1.26 17.88 31.90
C ARG A 1 1.56 16.57 32.62
N ARG A 2 1.94 16.54 33.90
CA ARG A 2 2.26 15.30 34.66
C ARG A 2 1.11 14.29 34.65
N GLN A 3 -0.12 14.70 34.89
CA GLN A 3 -1.30 13.85 34.95
C GLN A 3 -1.62 13.20 33.60
N ARG A 4 -1.48 13.94 32.48
CA ARG A 4 -1.64 13.42 31.11
C ARG A 4 -0.60 12.35 30.76
N GLN A 5 0.66 12.56 31.14
CA GLN A 5 1.74 11.59 30.94
C GLN A 5 1.53 10.30 31.76
N MET A 6 0.93 10.40 32.95
CA MET A 6 0.56 9.22 33.76
C MET A 6 -0.54 8.42 33.06
N CYS A 7 -1.65 9.05 32.62
CA CYS A 7 -2.74 8.35 31.93
C CYS A 7 -2.27 7.62 30.67
N ILE A 8 -1.45 8.27 29.83
CA ILE A 8 -0.89 7.66 28.62
C ILE A 8 -0.02 6.44 28.93
N ARG A 9 0.86 6.55 29.94
CA ARG A 9 1.73 5.44 30.35
C ARG A 9 0.96 4.28 30.96
N ASP A 10 -0.06 4.58 31.77
CA ASP A 10 -0.88 3.56 32.42
C ASP A 10 -1.71 2.81 31.37
N SER A 11 -2.32 3.51 30.41
CA SER A 11 -3.03 2.90 29.29
C SER A 11 -2.13 2.00 28.44
N ALA A 12 -0.90 2.44 28.15
CA ALA A 12 0.06 1.63 27.40
C ALA A 12 0.47 0.34 28.14
N LYS A 13 0.64 0.43 29.47
CA LYS A 13 0.93 -0.73 30.33
C LYS A 13 -0.24 -1.70 30.40
N GLU A 14 -1.43 -1.19 30.64
CA GLU A 14 -2.65 -1.99 30.70
C GLU A 14 -2.91 -2.72 29.39
N ALA A 15 -2.71 -2.02 28.27
CA ALA A 15 -2.81 -2.60 26.93
C ALA A 15 -1.67 -3.55 26.59
N GLN A 16 -0.60 -3.64 27.38
CA GLN A 16 0.63 -4.39 27.06
C GLN A 16 1.16 -4.03 25.67
N LEU A 17 1.21 -2.74 25.35
CA LEU A 17 1.41 -2.25 23.98
C LEU A 17 2.78 -2.66 23.42
N VAL A 18 3.84 -2.55 24.24
CA VAL A 18 5.21 -2.92 23.85
C VAL A 18 5.30 -4.42 23.59
N GLU A 19 4.78 -5.23 24.49
CA GLU A 19 4.81 -6.71 24.40
C GLU A 19 4.00 -7.21 23.21
N LYS A 20 2.84 -6.61 22.94
CA LYS A 20 2.00 -6.95 21.79
C LYS A 20 2.66 -6.56 20.47
N TYR A 21 3.35 -5.41 20.42
CA TYR A 21 4.10 -5.03 19.25
C TYR A 21 5.30 -5.98 19.01
N GLU A 22 6.00 -6.36 20.09
CA GLU A 22 7.07 -7.37 20.02
C GLU A 22 6.53 -8.72 19.50
N SER A 23 5.37 -9.15 19.96
CA SER A 23 4.70 -10.35 19.47
C SER A 23 4.34 -10.24 17.97
N LEU A 24 3.86 -9.06 17.51
CA LEU A 24 3.51 -8.81 16.13
C LEU A 24 4.71 -9.05 15.21
N TYR A 25 5.82 -8.38 15.46
CA TYR A 25 6.96 -8.48 14.55
C TYR A 25 7.75 -9.81 14.69
N ASN A 26 7.43 -10.63 15.68
CA ASN A 26 7.92 -12.02 15.80
C ASN A 26 6.91 -13.05 15.26
N GLY A 27 5.85 -12.63 14.56
CA GLY A 27 4.97 -13.51 13.83
C GLY A 27 3.85 -14.13 14.67
N ALA A 28 3.43 -13.50 15.76
CA ALA A 28 2.21 -13.92 16.47
C ALA A 28 0.95 -13.59 15.65
N VAL A 29 -0.11 -14.37 15.83
CA VAL A 29 -1.43 -14.10 15.23
C VAL A 29 -2.07 -12.92 15.96
N ILE A 30 -1.82 -11.70 15.46
CA ILE A 30 -2.35 -10.46 16.03
C ILE A 30 -3.71 -10.10 15.45
N ASN A 31 -3.93 -10.35 14.16
CA ASN A 31 -5.25 -10.20 13.56
C ASN A 31 -6.14 -11.40 13.95
N THR A 32 -6.78 -11.28 15.11
CA THR A 32 -7.61 -12.36 15.67
C THR A 32 -8.91 -12.57 14.89
N GLY A 33 -9.45 -11.53 14.25
CA GLY A 33 -10.68 -11.61 13.45
C GLY A 33 -10.52 -12.49 12.22
N GLU A 34 -9.41 -12.36 11.52
CA GLU A 34 -9.09 -13.16 10.32
C GLU A 34 -8.13 -14.31 10.62
N LYS A 35 -7.68 -14.46 11.87
CA LYS A 35 -6.71 -15.47 12.33
C LYS A 35 -5.41 -15.46 11.53
N ARG A 36 -4.86 -14.27 11.29
CA ARG A 36 -3.68 -14.05 10.43
C ARG A 36 -2.53 -13.37 11.17
N LEU A 37 -1.33 -13.63 10.68
CA LEU A 37 -0.15 -12.85 10.99
C LEU A 37 -0.28 -11.45 10.40
N VAL A 38 0.55 -10.51 10.87
CA VAL A 38 0.66 -9.13 10.36
C VAL A 38 2.13 -8.88 10.06
N LEU A 39 2.52 -8.89 8.79
CA LEU A 39 3.92 -8.98 8.37
C LEU A 39 4.39 -7.81 7.50
N HIS A 40 3.71 -6.65 7.56
CA HIS A 40 4.06 -5.47 6.76
C HIS A 40 5.52 -5.04 6.93
N GLN A 41 6.07 -5.14 8.13
CA GLN A 41 7.46 -4.82 8.44
C GLN A 41 8.45 -5.68 7.65
N LEU A 42 8.10 -6.93 7.31
CA LEU A 42 8.97 -7.82 6.54
C LEU A 42 9.01 -7.49 5.04
N THR A 43 8.10 -6.65 4.54
CA THR A 43 8.23 -6.10 3.17
C THR A 43 9.32 -5.02 3.11
N ARG A 44 9.64 -4.36 4.23
CA ARG A 44 10.58 -3.24 4.34
C ARG A 44 11.99 -3.68 4.76
N GLY A 45 12.07 -4.56 5.76
CA GLY A 45 13.34 -5.03 6.31
C GLY A 45 13.15 -6.26 7.20
N GLN A 46 14.22 -6.71 7.83
CA GLN A 46 14.13 -7.73 8.87
C GLN A 46 13.91 -7.05 10.22
N LEU A 47 12.71 -7.19 10.76
CA LEU A 47 12.37 -6.75 12.10
C LEU A 47 12.00 -7.98 12.94
N GLY A 48 12.65 -8.14 14.09
CA GLY A 48 12.48 -9.34 14.93
C GLY A 48 13.17 -10.59 14.38
N GLY A 49 12.68 -11.75 14.80
CA GLY A 49 13.18 -13.07 14.41
C GLY A 49 12.74 -13.49 13.00
N LYS A 50 13.18 -14.66 12.59
CA LYS A 50 12.69 -15.31 11.37
C LYS A 50 11.22 -15.68 11.55
N VAL A 51 10.39 -15.36 10.56
CA VAL A 51 8.97 -15.74 10.54
C VAL A 51 8.72 -16.68 9.36
N GLU A 52 8.34 -17.91 9.68
CA GLU A 52 7.92 -18.90 8.69
C GLU A 52 6.40 -19.05 8.72
N ALA A 53 5.79 -19.05 7.56
CA ALA A 53 4.38 -19.35 7.36
C ALA A 53 4.20 -19.96 5.96
N ASP A 54 3.21 -20.84 5.83
CA ASP A 54 2.93 -21.58 4.58
C ASP A 54 4.16 -22.35 4.04
N GLY A 55 5.05 -22.79 4.94
CA GLY A 55 6.28 -23.53 4.61
C GLY A 55 7.41 -22.70 4.03
N VAL A 56 7.31 -21.35 4.06
CA VAL A 56 8.35 -20.45 3.53
C VAL A 56 8.75 -19.37 4.53
N ASP A 57 9.98 -18.92 4.44
CA ASP A 57 10.45 -17.70 5.10
C ASP A 57 9.78 -16.48 4.46
N LYS A 58 9.01 -15.73 5.24
CA LYS A 58 8.22 -14.62 4.70
C LYS A 58 9.08 -13.42 4.29
N ARG A 59 10.19 -13.17 4.97
CA ARG A 59 11.12 -12.12 4.51
C ARG A 59 11.73 -12.49 3.16
N GLU A 60 12.17 -13.74 2.98
CA GLU A 60 12.73 -14.22 1.73
C GLU A 60 11.70 -14.16 0.59
N PHE A 61 10.44 -14.54 0.87
CA PHE A 61 9.35 -14.41 -0.09
C PHE A 61 9.20 -12.96 -0.59
N TYR A 62 9.12 -11.97 0.31
CA TYR A 62 8.97 -10.57 -0.09
C TYR A 62 10.17 -10.02 -0.84
N VAL A 63 11.37 -10.37 -0.42
CA VAL A 63 12.62 -10.00 -1.13
C VAL A 63 12.65 -10.59 -2.54
N THR A 64 12.19 -11.83 -2.70
CA THR A 64 12.09 -12.46 -4.02
C THR A 64 11.14 -11.71 -4.93
N GLN A 65 9.98 -11.29 -4.43
CA GLN A 65 9.06 -10.48 -5.24
C GLN A 65 9.66 -9.11 -5.59
N GLN A 66 10.34 -8.46 -4.66
CA GLN A 66 11.03 -7.19 -4.93
C GLN A 66 12.09 -7.32 -6.03
N LYS A 67 12.89 -8.40 -6.02
CA LYS A 67 13.89 -8.68 -7.07
C LYS A 67 13.23 -8.90 -8.43
N ARG A 68 12.15 -9.70 -8.48
CA ARG A 68 11.41 -9.95 -9.73
C ARG A 68 10.80 -8.66 -10.30
N ILE A 69 10.23 -7.80 -9.46
CA ILE A 69 9.69 -6.50 -9.85
C ILE A 69 10.82 -5.58 -10.36
N ALA A 70 11.94 -5.54 -9.65
CA ALA A 70 13.10 -4.72 -10.04
C ALA A 70 13.64 -5.16 -11.42
N GLU A 71 13.80 -6.46 -11.64
CA GLU A 71 14.23 -7.02 -12.91
C GLU A 71 13.27 -6.65 -14.04
N PHE A 72 11.97 -6.85 -13.85
CA PHE A 72 10.94 -6.49 -14.81
C PHE A 72 10.97 -4.98 -15.15
N ALA A 73 11.00 -4.11 -14.12
CA ALA A 73 11.04 -2.68 -14.32
C ALA A 73 12.32 -2.24 -15.09
N ASN A 74 13.46 -2.83 -14.77
CA ASN A 74 14.72 -2.56 -15.48
C ASN A 74 14.65 -2.99 -16.95
N GLN A 75 14.08 -4.15 -17.27
CA GLN A 75 13.89 -4.62 -18.65
C GLN A 75 12.95 -3.69 -19.44
N VAL A 76 11.87 -3.21 -18.81
CA VAL A 76 10.97 -2.21 -19.42
C VAL A 76 11.73 -0.90 -19.71
N HIS A 77 12.47 -0.38 -18.75
CA HIS A 77 13.23 0.88 -18.92
C HIS A 77 14.36 0.74 -19.94
N ALA A 78 15.01 -0.40 -19.99
CA ALA A 78 16.04 -0.69 -21.00
C ALA A 78 15.46 -0.80 -22.42
N GLY A 79 14.16 -1.14 -22.55
CA GLY A 79 13.51 -1.43 -23.83
C GLY A 79 13.74 -2.87 -24.28
N GLU A 80 14.01 -3.78 -23.34
CA GLU A 80 14.03 -5.23 -23.59
C GLU A 80 12.60 -5.79 -23.61
N ILE A 81 11.71 -5.17 -22.83
CA ILE A 81 10.26 -5.37 -22.88
C ILE A 81 9.66 -4.13 -23.54
N THR A 82 9.00 -4.32 -24.68
CA THR A 82 8.45 -3.26 -25.55
C THR A 82 7.01 -3.58 -25.94
N ASN A 83 6.33 -2.61 -26.53
CA ASN A 83 5.05 -2.84 -27.19
C ASN A 83 5.22 -3.66 -28.49
N ALA A 84 4.13 -3.98 -29.16
CA ALA A 84 4.15 -4.78 -30.39
C ALA A 84 4.92 -4.13 -31.57
N ALA A 85 5.11 -2.81 -31.54
CA ALA A 85 5.88 -2.06 -32.52
C ALA A 85 7.39 -2.00 -32.20
N GLY A 86 7.84 -2.59 -31.08
CA GLY A 86 9.22 -2.51 -30.59
C GLY A 86 9.55 -1.18 -29.90
N GLU A 87 8.55 -0.43 -29.47
CA GLU A 87 8.71 0.87 -28.83
C GLU A 87 8.58 0.77 -27.31
N LYS A 88 9.23 1.70 -26.60
CA LYS A 88 9.23 1.71 -25.14
C LYS A 88 7.87 2.13 -24.57
N PHE A 89 7.52 1.53 -23.46
CA PHE A 89 6.42 2.01 -22.64
C PHE A 89 6.79 3.32 -21.91
N THR A 90 5.86 4.25 -21.84
CA THR A 90 6.03 5.57 -21.21
C THR A 90 5.06 5.83 -20.07
N THR A 91 4.00 5.04 -19.98
CA THR A 91 2.94 5.19 -18.98
C THR A 91 2.69 3.87 -18.26
N VAL A 92 2.47 3.93 -16.96
CA VAL A 92 1.97 2.82 -16.15
C VAL A 92 0.62 3.21 -15.56
N VAL A 93 -0.38 2.33 -15.69
CA VAL A 93 -1.73 2.56 -15.16
C VAL A 93 -2.02 1.50 -14.12
N GLN A 94 -2.17 1.88 -12.86
CA GLN A 94 -2.59 0.94 -11.81
C GLN A 94 -4.10 0.87 -11.73
N ILE A 95 -4.63 -0.34 -11.79
CA ILE A 95 -6.05 -0.67 -11.62
C ILE A 95 -6.20 -1.33 -10.27
N GLY A 96 -6.80 -0.65 -9.32
CA GLY A 96 -6.97 -1.17 -7.96
C GLY A 96 -7.86 -0.27 -7.13
N ILE A 97 -8.54 -0.84 -6.13
CA ILE A 97 -9.54 -0.15 -5.30
C ILE A 97 -9.08 -0.13 -3.85
N GLY A 98 -9.44 0.93 -3.12
CA GLY A 98 -9.11 1.08 -1.70
C GLY A 98 -7.62 1.03 -1.43
N GLY A 99 -7.15 0.06 -0.65
CA GLY A 99 -5.73 -0.09 -0.31
C GLY A 99 -4.82 -0.38 -1.51
N SER A 100 -5.37 -0.91 -2.59
CA SER A 100 -4.62 -1.12 -3.84
C SER A 100 -4.46 0.15 -4.67
N ASP A 101 -5.05 1.28 -4.26
CA ASP A 101 -4.92 2.59 -4.89
C ASP A 101 -4.35 3.65 -3.95
N LEU A 102 -5.00 3.86 -2.79
CA LEU A 102 -4.78 5.05 -1.94
C LEU A 102 -3.32 5.24 -1.52
N GLY A 103 -2.69 4.18 -1.03
CA GLY A 103 -1.30 4.25 -0.60
C GLY A 103 -0.32 4.43 -1.77
N PRO A 104 -0.31 3.55 -2.77
CA PRO A 104 0.55 3.69 -3.95
C PRO A 104 0.38 5.03 -4.67
N ARG A 105 -0.85 5.52 -4.86
CA ARG A 105 -1.12 6.84 -5.46
C ARG A 105 -0.57 7.98 -4.60
N ALA A 106 -0.78 7.93 -3.28
CA ALA A 106 -0.25 8.94 -2.38
C ALA A 106 1.29 9.00 -2.45
N MET A 107 1.97 7.84 -2.50
CA MET A 107 3.43 7.77 -2.62
C MET A 107 3.91 8.27 -3.99
N TYR A 108 3.22 7.90 -5.07
CA TYR A 108 3.56 8.40 -6.41
C TYR A 108 3.49 9.94 -6.46
N LEU A 109 2.39 10.53 -6.03
CA LEU A 109 2.21 11.99 -6.03
C LEU A 109 3.22 12.70 -5.11
N ALA A 110 3.55 12.08 -3.96
CA ALA A 110 4.57 12.62 -3.06
C ALA A 110 5.95 12.70 -3.71
N MET A 111 6.28 11.76 -4.60
CA MET A 111 7.61 11.62 -5.17
C MET A 111 7.73 12.17 -6.59
N GLU A 112 6.65 12.34 -7.33
CA GLU A 112 6.64 12.67 -8.76
C GLU A 112 7.47 13.90 -9.10
N ASN A 113 7.21 15.03 -8.40
CA ASN A 113 7.92 16.29 -8.68
C ASN A 113 9.40 16.20 -8.29
N TRP A 114 9.71 15.53 -7.17
CA TRP A 114 11.08 15.26 -6.77
C TRP A 114 11.80 14.40 -7.83
N ALA A 115 11.18 13.34 -8.31
CA ALA A 115 11.76 12.45 -9.31
C ALA A 115 12.03 13.17 -10.63
N LYS A 116 11.10 14.02 -11.09
CA LYS A 116 11.29 14.86 -12.29
C LYS A 116 12.49 15.78 -12.14
N LYS A 117 12.66 16.43 -10.98
CA LYS A 117 13.79 17.33 -10.71
C LYS A 117 15.13 16.63 -10.59
N ASN A 118 15.14 15.37 -10.14
CA ASN A 118 16.37 14.63 -9.83
C ASN A 118 16.72 13.55 -10.88
N GLY A 119 16.03 13.53 -12.04
CA GLY A 119 16.31 12.58 -13.11
C GLY A 119 15.91 11.13 -12.80
N ALA A 120 15.08 10.93 -11.78
CA ALA A 120 14.58 9.62 -11.38
C ALA A 120 13.21 9.26 -12.00
N PHE A 121 12.59 10.18 -12.73
CA PHE A 121 11.31 9.95 -13.40
C PHE A 121 11.52 9.07 -14.65
N LYS A 122 10.84 7.93 -14.68
CA LYS A 122 10.93 6.95 -15.78
C LYS A 122 9.64 6.87 -16.61
N MET A 123 8.49 6.69 -15.93
CA MET A 123 7.19 6.56 -16.58
C MET A 123 6.15 7.40 -15.80
N GLU A 124 5.19 7.96 -16.54
CA GLU A 124 4.04 8.58 -15.89
C GLU A 124 3.14 7.51 -15.29
N ALA A 125 2.67 7.69 -14.04
CA ALA A 125 1.68 6.79 -13.45
C ALA A 125 0.29 7.42 -13.44
N LYS A 126 -0.72 6.62 -13.81
CA LYS A 126 -2.14 6.92 -13.72
C LYS A 126 -2.83 5.84 -12.89
N PHE A 127 -4.04 6.14 -12.42
CA PHE A 127 -4.75 5.25 -11.50
C PHE A 127 -6.23 5.18 -11.88
N ILE A 128 -6.76 3.98 -12.03
CA ILE A 128 -8.19 3.69 -12.17
C ILE A 128 -8.63 3.03 -10.87
N SER A 129 -9.42 3.73 -10.06
CA SER A 129 -9.69 3.32 -8.68
C SER A 129 -11.16 3.23 -8.30
N ASN A 130 -12.04 3.73 -9.13
CA ASN A 130 -13.49 3.60 -8.95
C ASN A 130 -14.08 2.69 -10.03
N VAL A 131 -15.16 1.99 -9.68
CA VAL A 131 -15.99 1.29 -10.67
C VAL A 131 -16.95 2.28 -11.33
N ASP A 132 -16.35 3.26 -11.96
CA ASP A 132 -17.04 4.36 -12.64
C ASP A 132 -16.51 4.45 -14.07
N PRO A 133 -17.37 4.24 -15.09
CA PRO A 133 -16.97 4.34 -16.50
C PRO A 133 -16.34 5.68 -16.85
N ASP A 134 -16.77 6.78 -16.23
CA ASP A 134 -16.23 8.11 -16.49
C ASP A 134 -14.80 8.26 -15.94
N ASP A 135 -14.49 7.70 -14.76
CA ASP A 135 -13.15 7.67 -14.19
C ASP A 135 -12.19 6.88 -15.10
N ALA A 136 -12.59 5.66 -15.48
CA ALA A 136 -11.80 4.83 -16.38
C ALA A 136 -11.61 5.49 -17.77
N ALA A 137 -12.68 6.06 -18.34
CA ALA A 137 -12.63 6.77 -19.62
C ALA A 137 -11.74 8.01 -19.58
N ALA A 138 -11.77 8.79 -18.48
CA ALA A 138 -10.93 9.96 -18.31
C ALA A 138 -9.44 9.59 -18.32
N VAL A 139 -9.07 8.50 -17.63
CA VAL A 139 -7.70 8.00 -17.65
C VAL A 139 -7.33 7.50 -19.03
N LEU A 140 -8.12 6.60 -19.64
CA LEU A 140 -7.83 6.00 -20.93
C LEU A 140 -7.72 7.02 -22.06
N ASN A 141 -8.55 8.08 -22.05
CA ASN A 141 -8.48 9.16 -23.02
C ASN A 141 -7.31 10.12 -22.80
N SER A 142 -6.65 10.09 -21.64
CA SER A 142 -5.51 10.96 -21.31
C SER A 142 -4.15 10.34 -21.63
N ILE A 143 -4.10 9.08 -22.08
CA ILE A 143 -2.88 8.31 -22.31
C ILE A 143 -2.82 7.76 -23.73
N ASP A 144 -1.62 7.38 -24.15
CA ASP A 144 -1.44 6.50 -25.30
C ASP A 144 -1.45 5.04 -24.84
N VAL A 145 -2.54 4.32 -25.13
CA VAL A 145 -2.71 2.93 -24.70
C VAL A 145 -1.66 2.00 -25.29
N ALA A 146 -1.12 2.32 -26.49
CA ALA A 146 -0.07 1.53 -27.15
C ALA A 146 1.27 1.63 -26.42
N HIS A 147 1.51 2.72 -25.69
CA HIS A 147 2.72 2.94 -24.90
C HIS A 147 2.47 2.82 -23.39
N SER A 148 1.41 2.10 -23.01
CA SER A 148 1.01 1.95 -21.60
C SER A 148 1.11 0.51 -21.12
N ILE A 149 1.58 0.31 -19.88
CA ILE A 149 1.49 -0.95 -19.11
C ILE A 149 0.40 -0.78 -18.05
N PHE A 150 -0.48 -1.75 -17.94
CA PHE A 150 -1.58 -1.78 -16.98
C PHE A 150 -1.28 -2.79 -15.86
N VAL A 151 -1.29 -2.32 -14.62
CA VAL A 151 -1.04 -3.12 -13.41
C VAL A 151 -2.36 -3.43 -12.74
N LEU A 152 -2.88 -4.64 -12.94
CA LEU A 152 -4.09 -5.11 -12.26
C LEU A 152 -3.75 -5.58 -10.85
N VAL A 153 -4.32 -4.92 -9.84
CA VAL A 153 -4.07 -5.24 -8.43
C VAL A 153 -5.32 -5.80 -7.77
N SER A 154 -5.33 -7.10 -7.54
CA SER A 154 -6.39 -7.78 -6.81
C SER A 154 -5.83 -8.99 -6.07
N LYS A 155 -5.81 -8.95 -4.73
CA LYS A 155 -5.28 -10.06 -3.92
C LYS A 155 -6.01 -11.37 -4.18
N SER A 156 -7.34 -11.36 -4.16
CA SER A 156 -8.16 -12.55 -4.43
C SER A 156 -8.27 -12.90 -5.92
N GLY A 157 -8.06 -11.91 -6.81
CA GLY A 157 -8.37 -12.05 -8.24
C GLY A 157 -9.85 -12.15 -8.57
N THR A 158 -10.74 -11.83 -7.62
CA THR A 158 -12.20 -11.99 -7.76
C THR A 158 -12.99 -10.73 -7.38
N THR A 159 -12.32 -9.62 -7.07
CA THR A 159 -12.96 -8.35 -6.74
C THR A 159 -13.68 -7.82 -7.97
N LEU A 160 -15.01 -7.81 -7.95
CA LEU A 160 -15.86 -7.50 -9.10
C LEU A 160 -15.53 -6.13 -9.71
N GLU A 161 -15.37 -5.12 -8.88
CA GLU A 161 -15.06 -3.75 -9.29
C GLU A 161 -13.71 -3.67 -10.03
N THR A 162 -12.72 -4.39 -9.53
CA THR A 162 -11.38 -4.43 -10.17
C THR A 162 -11.43 -5.15 -11.52
N LEU A 163 -12.16 -6.26 -11.60
CA LEU A 163 -12.36 -7.01 -12.85
C LEU A 163 -13.20 -6.23 -13.87
N THR A 164 -14.16 -5.42 -13.40
CA THR A 164 -14.94 -4.51 -14.27
C THR A 164 -14.02 -3.45 -14.89
N ASN A 165 -13.16 -2.82 -14.08
CA ASN A 165 -12.18 -1.85 -14.59
C ASN A 165 -11.17 -2.51 -15.55
N GLU A 166 -10.76 -3.75 -15.27
CA GLU A 166 -9.95 -4.54 -16.19
C GLU A 166 -10.63 -4.70 -17.56
N SER A 167 -11.94 -5.00 -17.56
CA SER A 167 -12.68 -5.17 -18.82
C SER A 167 -12.70 -3.89 -19.65
N PHE A 168 -12.83 -2.71 -19.03
CA PHE A 168 -12.74 -1.43 -19.74
C PHE A 168 -11.38 -1.24 -20.40
N VAL A 169 -10.29 -1.61 -19.71
CA VAL A 169 -8.94 -1.53 -20.25
C VAL A 169 -8.73 -2.53 -21.39
N LYS A 170 -9.16 -3.79 -21.21
CA LYS A 170 -9.10 -4.82 -22.28
C LYS A 170 -9.88 -4.38 -23.52
N ASP A 171 -11.05 -3.77 -23.35
CA ASP A 171 -11.85 -3.24 -24.46
C ASP A 171 -11.15 -2.07 -25.17
N ALA A 172 -10.49 -1.18 -24.44
CA ALA A 172 -9.72 -0.08 -25.01
C ALA A 172 -8.53 -0.59 -25.82
N LEU A 173 -7.76 -1.54 -25.28
CA LEU A 173 -6.64 -2.20 -25.99
C LEU A 173 -7.14 -2.92 -27.26
N LYS A 174 -8.25 -3.67 -27.17
CA LYS A 174 -8.85 -4.35 -28.31
C LYS A 174 -9.30 -3.38 -29.41
N LYS A 175 -9.93 -2.25 -29.03
CA LYS A 175 -10.32 -1.18 -29.99
C LYS A 175 -9.10 -0.56 -30.69
N ALA A 176 -7.95 -0.50 -30.01
CA ALA A 176 -6.69 -0.07 -30.57
C ALA A 176 -5.96 -1.16 -31.38
N GLY A 177 -6.52 -2.37 -31.49
CA GLY A 177 -5.91 -3.51 -32.18
C GLY A 177 -4.75 -4.14 -31.42
N LEU A 178 -4.68 -3.96 -30.09
CA LEU A 178 -3.60 -4.41 -29.23
C LEU A 178 -3.97 -5.68 -28.45
N ASP A 179 -2.97 -6.53 -28.22
CA ASP A 179 -3.09 -7.72 -27.39
C ASP A 179 -2.89 -7.37 -25.91
N ALA A 180 -3.95 -7.50 -25.11
CA ALA A 180 -3.92 -7.17 -23.68
C ALA A 180 -2.84 -7.95 -22.91
N SER A 181 -2.53 -9.20 -23.29
CA SER A 181 -1.50 -10.02 -22.64
C SER A 181 -0.08 -9.42 -22.79
N LYS A 182 0.13 -8.48 -23.69
CA LYS A 182 1.40 -7.78 -23.91
C LYS A 182 1.48 -6.43 -23.20
N HIS A 183 0.37 -5.98 -22.59
CA HIS A 183 0.24 -4.69 -21.95
C HIS A 183 -0.14 -4.79 -20.46
N MET A 184 -0.59 -5.95 -19.99
CA MET A 184 -1.09 -6.10 -18.63
C MET A 184 -0.16 -6.95 -17.78
N ILE A 185 0.01 -6.57 -16.53
CA ILE A 185 0.64 -7.37 -15.47
C ILE A 185 -0.32 -7.50 -14.29
N ALA A 186 -0.20 -8.60 -13.55
CA ALA A 186 -1.02 -8.84 -12.35
C ALA A 186 -0.19 -8.70 -11.08
N VAL A 187 -0.77 -8.07 -10.05
CA VAL A 187 -0.29 -8.13 -8.66
C VAL A 187 -1.38 -8.80 -7.83
N THR A 188 -1.13 -10.01 -7.38
CA THR A 188 -2.17 -10.89 -6.86
C THR A 188 -1.60 -11.90 -5.84
N SER A 189 -2.45 -12.77 -5.26
CA SER A 189 -1.99 -13.92 -4.48
C SER A 189 -1.53 -15.05 -5.40
N GLU A 190 -0.56 -15.87 -4.99
CA GLU A 190 -0.13 -17.08 -5.72
C GLU A 190 -1.27 -18.09 -5.94
N THR A 191 -2.28 -18.05 -5.08
CA THR A 191 -3.47 -18.92 -5.16
C THR A 191 -4.62 -18.33 -5.99
N SER A 192 -4.46 -17.09 -6.44
CA SER A 192 -5.45 -16.38 -7.25
C SER A 192 -5.54 -16.95 -8.66
N PRO A 193 -6.74 -16.93 -9.29
CA PRO A 193 -6.89 -17.26 -10.72
C PRO A 193 -5.96 -16.43 -11.63
N LEU A 194 -5.68 -15.18 -11.27
CA LEU A 194 -4.81 -14.28 -12.05
C LEU A 194 -3.34 -14.72 -12.05
N ALA A 195 -2.89 -15.48 -11.05
CA ALA A 195 -1.49 -15.89 -10.91
C ALA A 195 -1.01 -16.82 -12.03
N LYS A 196 -1.92 -17.55 -12.65
CA LYS A 196 -1.65 -18.58 -13.68
C LYS A 196 -2.31 -18.28 -15.01
N SER A 197 -2.76 -17.04 -15.21
CA SER A 197 -3.41 -16.63 -16.45
C SER A 197 -2.37 -16.21 -17.49
N ASP A 198 -2.52 -16.72 -18.71
CA ASP A 198 -1.74 -16.29 -19.87
C ASP A 198 -2.17 -14.89 -20.39
N ASP A 199 -3.17 -14.29 -19.76
CA ASP A 199 -3.67 -12.94 -20.07
C ASP A 199 -2.72 -11.83 -19.61
N TYR A 200 -1.64 -12.16 -18.89
CA TYR A 200 -0.72 -11.19 -18.32
C TYR A 200 0.73 -11.42 -18.75
N LEU A 201 1.42 -10.33 -19.06
CA LEU A 201 2.84 -10.30 -19.39
C LEU A 201 3.73 -10.79 -18.24
N ALA A 202 3.32 -10.49 -16.99
CA ALA A 202 3.96 -10.96 -15.78
C ALA A 202 2.97 -10.96 -14.60
N ALA A 203 3.28 -11.77 -13.56
CA ALA A 203 2.55 -11.74 -12.30
C ALA A 203 3.53 -11.61 -11.12
N PHE A 204 3.20 -10.74 -10.17
CA PHE A 204 3.93 -10.53 -8.92
C PHE A 204 3.03 -10.82 -7.74
N PHE A 205 3.60 -11.32 -6.64
CA PHE A 205 2.79 -11.93 -5.61
C PHE A 205 2.82 -11.16 -4.29
N MET A 206 1.67 -11.11 -3.65
CA MET A 206 1.47 -10.75 -2.26
C MET A 206 0.73 -11.87 -1.55
N ASP A 207 0.78 -11.90 -0.24
CA ASP A 207 0.08 -12.87 0.56
C ASP A 207 -0.97 -12.24 1.49
N ASP A 208 -1.64 -13.11 2.27
CA ASP A 208 -2.72 -12.70 3.17
C ASP A 208 -2.24 -11.94 4.41
N TYR A 209 -0.95 -11.94 4.68
CA TYR A 209 -0.36 -11.26 5.84
C TYR A 209 -0.07 -9.78 5.60
N ILE A 210 -0.35 -9.30 4.36
CA ILE A 210 -0.28 -7.90 3.97
C ILE A 210 -1.69 -7.35 3.79
N GLY A 211 -2.09 -6.43 4.65
CA GLY A 211 -3.35 -5.70 4.51
C GLY A 211 -3.26 -4.63 3.42
N GLY A 212 -4.35 -4.42 2.66
CA GLY A 212 -4.39 -3.50 1.54
C GLY A 212 -3.94 -2.08 1.89
N ARG A 213 -4.40 -1.54 3.02
CA ARG A 213 -4.05 -0.18 3.49
C ARG A 213 -2.57 0.01 3.84
N TYR A 214 -1.82 -1.06 4.06
CA TYR A 214 -0.38 -1.06 4.33
C TYR A 214 0.44 -1.62 3.17
N SER A 215 -0.17 -1.83 1.99
CA SER A 215 0.44 -2.56 0.90
C SER A 215 1.42 -1.75 0.03
N SER A 216 1.57 -0.46 0.28
CA SER A 216 2.48 0.40 -0.51
C SER A 216 3.93 -0.06 -0.50
N THR A 217 4.37 -0.77 0.55
CA THR A 217 5.72 -1.33 0.67
C THR A 217 5.83 -2.77 0.15
N SER A 218 4.73 -3.37 -0.30
CA SER A 218 4.68 -4.71 -0.90
C SER A 218 4.78 -4.65 -2.43
N ALA A 219 4.53 -5.78 -3.09
CA ALA A 219 4.42 -5.85 -4.55
C ALA A 219 3.39 -4.86 -5.13
N VAL A 220 2.37 -4.47 -4.36
CA VAL A 220 1.32 -3.53 -4.79
C VAL A 220 1.89 -2.15 -5.12
N GLY A 221 2.60 -1.52 -4.19
CA GLY A 221 3.30 -0.26 -4.47
C GLY A 221 4.58 -0.49 -5.27
N GLY A 222 5.26 -1.62 -5.03
CA GLY A 222 6.50 -1.98 -5.68
C GLY A 222 6.41 -1.99 -7.21
N ALA A 223 5.37 -2.57 -7.77
CA ALA A 223 5.20 -2.64 -9.23
C ALA A 223 5.08 -1.23 -9.85
N VAL A 224 4.11 -0.44 -9.41
CA VAL A 224 3.88 0.89 -9.99
C VAL A 224 5.01 1.88 -9.69
N LEU A 225 5.55 1.88 -8.47
CA LEU A 225 6.59 2.84 -8.09
C LEU A 225 7.94 2.50 -8.74
N SER A 226 8.27 1.21 -8.92
CA SER A 226 9.49 0.81 -9.63
C SER A 226 9.39 1.11 -11.12
N LEU A 227 8.24 0.95 -11.76
CA LEU A 227 8.02 1.36 -13.14
C LEU A 227 8.09 2.90 -13.29
N ALA A 228 7.47 3.64 -12.37
CA ALA A 228 7.43 5.10 -12.44
C ALA A 228 8.78 5.77 -12.15
N PHE A 229 9.57 5.26 -11.21
CA PHE A 229 10.76 5.95 -10.68
C PHE A 229 12.05 5.12 -10.74
N GLY A 230 11.96 3.83 -10.98
CA GLY A 230 13.06 2.89 -10.88
C GLY A 230 13.09 2.12 -9.56
N ALA A 231 13.60 0.89 -9.63
CA ALA A 231 13.67 -0.01 -8.48
C ALA A 231 14.56 0.53 -7.35
N ASP A 232 15.60 1.28 -7.69
CA ASP A 232 16.51 1.90 -6.70
C ASP A 232 15.81 2.95 -5.83
N VAL A 233 14.89 3.72 -6.43
CA VAL A 233 14.10 4.71 -5.71
C VAL A 233 13.10 4.02 -4.80
N PHE A 234 12.46 2.95 -5.27
CA PHE A 234 11.60 2.15 -4.41
C PHE A 234 12.37 1.49 -3.26
N ALA A 235 13.57 1.01 -3.49
CA ALA A 235 14.44 0.46 -2.43
C ALA A 235 14.79 1.51 -1.36
N GLN A 236 15.05 2.76 -1.75
CA GLN A 236 15.26 3.87 -0.81
C GLN A 236 14.00 4.18 0.00
N PHE A 237 12.83 4.16 -0.61
CA PHE A 237 11.55 4.29 0.07
C PHE A 237 11.36 3.19 1.13
N LEU A 238 11.62 1.92 0.78
CA LEU A 238 11.58 0.80 1.72
C LEU A 238 12.56 0.97 2.87
N LYS A 239 13.77 1.47 2.60
CA LYS A 239 14.78 1.73 3.63
C LYS A 239 14.29 2.76 4.65
N GLY A 240 13.72 3.89 4.19
CA GLY A 240 13.15 4.89 5.10
C GLY A 240 12.03 4.32 5.98
N ALA A 241 11.12 3.52 5.40
CA ALA A 241 10.08 2.85 6.15
C ALA A 241 10.63 1.83 7.16
N ALA A 242 11.72 1.12 6.82
CA ALA A 242 12.38 0.19 7.73
C ALA A 242 13.09 0.90 8.90
N GLU A 243 13.61 2.09 8.69
CA GLU A 243 14.19 2.92 9.76
C GLU A 243 13.11 3.31 10.78
N GLU A 244 11.91 3.67 10.33
CA GLU A 244 10.77 3.94 11.21
C GLU A 244 10.31 2.69 11.98
N ASP A 245 10.30 1.51 11.35
CA ASP A 245 10.04 0.25 12.03
C ASP A 245 11.03 0.00 13.20
N GLN A 246 12.31 0.36 13.03
CA GLN A 246 13.30 0.23 14.11
C GLN A 246 13.03 1.21 15.25
N LEU A 247 12.62 2.45 14.96
CA LEU A 247 12.24 3.42 15.98
C LEU A 247 11.03 2.95 16.79
N ALA A 248 10.07 2.29 16.13
CA ALA A 248 8.90 1.74 16.79
C ALA A 248 9.19 0.58 17.77
N LYS A 249 10.40 0.02 17.76
CA LYS A 249 10.86 -0.98 18.77
C LYS A 249 11.26 -0.36 20.09
N GLU A 250 11.43 0.97 20.17
CA GLU A 250 11.82 1.64 21.41
C GLU A 250 10.77 1.39 22.50
N LYS A 251 11.23 0.86 23.65
CA LYS A 251 10.34 0.51 24.78
C LYS A 251 9.99 1.71 25.65
N GLU A 252 10.83 2.75 25.63
CA GLU A 252 10.53 4.01 26.31
C GLU A 252 9.56 4.84 25.47
N LEU A 253 8.30 4.89 25.88
CA LEU A 253 7.23 5.55 25.13
C LEU A 253 7.55 7.00 24.70
N ALA A 254 8.29 7.74 25.53
CA ALA A 254 8.67 9.12 25.21
C ALA A 254 9.66 9.22 24.03
N LYS A 255 10.28 8.12 23.66
CA LYS A 255 11.23 8.01 22.52
C LYS A 255 10.66 7.23 21.35
N ASN A 256 9.44 6.70 21.48
CA ASN A 256 8.74 5.95 20.44
C ASN A 256 7.66 6.83 19.81
N PRO A 257 7.93 7.47 18.67
CA PRO A 257 6.98 8.40 18.08
C PRO A 257 5.68 7.74 17.65
N ALA A 258 5.74 6.53 17.09
CA ALA A 258 4.56 5.80 16.63
C ALA A 258 3.60 5.43 17.78
N MET A 259 4.13 4.88 18.86
CA MET A 259 3.32 4.53 20.03
C MET A 259 2.80 5.78 20.75
N LEU A 260 3.62 6.83 20.82
CA LEU A 260 3.22 8.09 21.46
C LEU A 260 2.09 8.76 20.70
N ASP A 261 2.18 8.82 19.38
CA ASP A 261 1.14 9.39 18.50
C ASP A 261 -0.17 8.63 18.63
N ALA A 262 -0.13 7.29 18.58
CA ALA A 262 -1.33 6.46 18.78
C ALA A 262 -1.99 6.69 20.14
N LEU A 263 -1.22 6.82 21.22
CA LEU A 263 -1.73 7.08 22.56
C LEU A 263 -2.29 8.50 22.73
N ILE A 264 -1.68 9.49 22.05
CA ILE A 264 -2.22 10.85 21.99
C ILE A 264 -3.57 10.85 21.29
N GLY A 265 -3.69 10.17 20.15
CA GLY A 265 -4.95 10.03 19.42
C GLY A 265 -6.06 9.41 20.26
N VAL A 266 -5.78 8.33 20.99
CA VAL A 266 -6.73 7.74 21.95
C VAL A 266 -7.11 8.74 23.05
N TYR A 267 -6.14 9.47 23.61
CA TYR A 267 -6.40 10.48 24.64
C TYR A 267 -7.30 11.61 24.10
N GLU A 268 -7.00 12.13 22.93
CA GLU A 268 -7.80 13.19 22.29
C GLU A 268 -9.22 12.73 22.00
N ARG A 269 -9.36 11.52 21.44
CA ARG A 269 -10.67 10.95 21.09
C ARG A 269 -11.51 10.56 22.30
N ASN A 270 -10.94 9.82 23.25
CA ASN A 270 -11.70 9.18 24.33
C ASN A 270 -11.73 9.98 25.64
N VAL A 271 -10.74 10.84 25.90
CA VAL A 271 -10.67 11.65 27.12
C VAL A 271 -11.07 13.10 26.88
N LEU A 272 -10.57 13.72 25.80
CA LEU A 272 -10.92 15.09 25.46
C LEU A 272 -12.21 15.20 24.63
N GLY A 273 -12.66 14.08 24.02
CA GLY A 273 -13.89 14.03 23.25
C GLY A 273 -13.80 14.72 21.89
N TYR A 274 -12.59 14.89 21.33
CA TYR A 274 -12.44 15.48 20.01
C TYR A 274 -12.92 14.50 18.92
N PRO A 275 -13.93 14.86 18.13
CA PRO A 275 -14.50 13.92 17.16
C PRO A 275 -13.68 13.80 15.88
N ASP A 276 -12.92 14.84 15.53
CA ASP A 276 -12.32 15.02 14.21
C ASP A 276 -10.81 15.25 14.30
N THR A 277 -10.11 14.85 13.24
CA THR A 277 -8.70 15.18 13.01
C THR A 277 -8.55 15.81 11.64
N ALA A 278 -8.17 17.09 11.60
CA ALA A 278 -7.83 17.78 10.36
C ALA A 278 -6.35 17.53 10.01
N VAL A 279 -6.10 16.95 8.85
CA VAL A 279 -4.75 16.71 8.32
C VAL A 279 -4.50 17.71 7.21
N LEU A 280 -3.74 18.75 7.50
CA LEU A 280 -3.47 19.87 6.61
C LEU A 280 -1.97 19.91 6.25
N PRO A 281 -1.50 19.06 5.33
CA PRO A 281 -0.12 19.09 4.90
C PRO A 281 0.16 20.36 4.10
N TYR A 282 1.11 21.18 4.55
CA TYR A 282 1.55 22.36 3.80
C TYR A 282 2.53 21.98 2.67
N SER A 283 2.16 20.95 1.92
CA SER A 283 2.90 20.43 0.77
C SER A 283 1.95 19.80 -0.24
N GLN A 284 1.95 20.31 -1.46
CA GLN A 284 1.13 19.75 -2.55
C GLN A 284 1.49 18.28 -2.84
N ALA A 285 2.74 17.89 -2.62
CA ALA A 285 3.19 16.51 -2.74
C ALA A 285 2.42 15.55 -1.82
N LEU A 286 1.87 16.02 -0.71
CA LEU A 286 1.11 15.23 0.25
C LEU A 286 -0.41 15.37 0.08
N SER A 287 -0.89 15.84 -1.07
CA SER A 287 -2.32 16.07 -1.35
C SER A 287 -3.22 14.85 -1.13
N ARG A 288 -2.71 13.64 -1.35
CA ARG A 288 -3.47 12.39 -1.15
C ARG A 288 -3.20 11.71 0.20
N PHE A 289 -2.35 12.29 1.04
CA PHE A 289 -2.04 11.75 2.36
C PHE A 289 -3.28 11.72 3.29
N PRO A 290 -4.11 12.78 3.38
CA PRO A 290 -5.35 12.71 4.16
C PRO A 290 -6.29 11.58 3.71
N ALA A 291 -6.49 11.39 2.41
CA ALA A 291 -7.32 10.31 1.88
C ALA A 291 -6.76 8.92 2.21
N HIS A 292 -5.43 8.75 2.21
CA HIS A 292 -4.79 7.52 2.67
C HIS A 292 -5.06 7.25 4.14
N LEU A 293 -4.98 8.27 5.01
CA LEU A 293 -5.28 8.16 6.44
C LEU A 293 -6.75 7.88 6.73
N GLN A 294 -7.68 8.30 5.86
CA GLN A 294 -9.09 7.94 5.98
C GLN A 294 -9.30 6.43 5.97
N GLN A 295 -8.61 5.70 5.12
CA GLN A 295 -8.66 4.24 5.14
C GLN A 295 -7.77 3.66 6.24
N LEU A 296 -6.56 4.19 6.42
CA LEU A 296 -5.57 3.66 7.35
C LEU A 296 -6.03 3.71 8.80
N ASP A 297 -6.67 4.79 9.22
CA ASP A 297 -7.08 5.04 10.59
C ASP A 297 -8.61 5.15 10.73
N MET A 298 -9.26 6.11 10.09
CA MET A 298 -10.69 6.36 10.26
C MET A 298 -11.55 5.11 9.99
N GLU A 299 -11.39 4.48 8.82
CA GLU A 299 -12.12 3.27 8.45
C GLU A 299 -11.67 2.06 9.28
N SER A 300 -10.37 1.94 9.54
CA SER A 300 -9.79 0.79 10.23
C SER A 300 -10.15 0.73 11.70
N ASN A 301 -10.08 1.85 12.40
CA ASN A 301 -10.32 1.96 13.83
C ASN A 301 -11.75 2.39 14.16
N GLY A 302 -12.51 2.93 13.20
CA GLY A 302 -13.93 3.27 13.36
C GLY A 302 -14.80 2.02 13.39
N LYS A 303 -14.83 1.30 14.51
CA LYS A 303 -15.53 0.02 14.68
C LYS A 303 -16.49 0.08 15.87
N SER A 304 -17.59 -0.64 15.78
CA SER A 304 -18.56 -0.85 16.88
C SER A 304 -18.26 -2.09 17.72
N VAL A 305 -17.23 -2.84 17.37
CA VAL A 305 -16.81 -4.05 18.08
C VAL A 305 -15.30 -4.02 18.31
N ASN A 306 -14.87 -4.70 19.38
CA ASN A 306 -13.45 -4.92 19.65
C ASN A 306 -12.87 -6.05 18.77
N ARG A 307 -11.58 -6.35 18.91
CA ARG A 307 -10.87 -7.39 18.16
C ARG A 307 -11.39 -8.82 18.37
N PHE A 308 -12.27 -9.05 19.34
CA PHE A 308 -12.91 -10.33 19.61
C PHE A 308 -14.36 -10.38 19.11
N GLY A 309 -14.86 -9.33 18.48
CA GLY A 309 -16.21 -9.22 17.97
C GLY A 309 -17.25 -8.80 19.04
N GLU A 310 -16.80 -8.38 20.22
CA GLU A 310 -17.66 -7.92 21.29
C GLU A 310 -18.01 -6.45 21.10
N PRO A 311 -19.28 -6.04 21.30
CA PRO A 311 -19.67 -4.63 21.23
C PRO A 311 -18.85 -3.75 22.19
N VAL A 312 -18.51 -2.55 21.76
CA VAL A 312 -17.88 -1.53 22.60
C VAL A 312 -18.84 -0.40 22.91
N ASP A 313 -18.71 0.18 24.11
CA ASP A 313 -19.55 1.28 24.62
C ASP A 313 -18.82 2.64 24.61
N TYR A 314 -17.66 2.69 23.96
CA TYR A 314 -16.86 3.89 23.77
C TYR A 314 -16.68 4.20 22.27
N VAL A 315 -16.37 5.46 21.97
CA VAL A 315 -16.10 5.89 20.59
C VAL A 315 -14.75 5.39 20.12
N THR A 316 -14.69 4.99 18.84
CA THR A 316 -13.49 4.47 18.19
C THR A 316 -13.17 5.31 16.97
N GLY A 317 -11.91 5.46 16.62
CA GLY A 317 -11.42 6.19 15.47
C GLY A 317 -11.92 7.64 15.35
N PRO A 318 -11.10 8.57 14.94
CA PRO A 318 -11.53 9.94 14.61
C PRO A 318 -12.18 9.99 13.23
N VAL A 319 -12.95 11.04 12.93
CA VAL A 319 -13.23 11.44 11.55
C VAL A 319 -11.99 12.16 11.01
N ILE A 320 -11.45 11.69 9.90
CA ILE A 320 -10.26 12.27 9.27
C ILE A 320 -10.67 12.99 7.99
N PHE A 321 -10.28 14.26 7.89
CA PHE A 321 -10.42 15.04 6.68
C PHE A 321 -9.20 15.93 6.48
N GLY A 322 -9.03 16.47 5.28
CA GLY A 322 -7.98 17.44 5.00
C GLY A 322 -7.58 17.49 3.53
N GLU A 323 -6.80 18.50 3.26
CA GLU A 323 -6.17 18.78 1.97
C GLU A 323 -4.96 19.68 2.20
N PRO A 324 -4.08 19.92 1.23
CA PRO A 324 -2.99 20.88 1.36
C PRO A 324 -3.51 22.25 1.75
N GLY A 325 -2.92 22.85 2.80
CA GLY A 325 -3.28 24.16 3.34
C GLY A 325 -2.72 25.34 2.53
#